data_579339b2d0f52ae4880ef475b21dcdfb
#
_entry.id   579339b2d0f52ae4880ef475b21dcdfb
#
_cell.length_a   1.000
_cell.length_b   1.000
_cell.length_c   1.000
_cell.angle_alpha   90.00
_cell.angle_beta   90.00
_cell.angle_gamma   90.00
#
_symmetry.space_group_name_H-M   'P 1'
#
loop_
_entity.id
_entity.type
_entity.pdbx_description
1 polymer ?
#
loop_
_entity_poly.entity_id
_entity_poly.type
_entity_poly.pdbx_seq_one_letter_code
_entity_poly.pdbx_strand_id
1 'polypeptide(L)'
;LEIVDNKVLVLNLRDPNKVTSVIPKSRDLGGNRVAVNWGLDEAQVLKNLQIKNIPSPIMGQYNWPGLHKPFDHQKVTSSFLTLHRRAFCLNEQGTGKTGSVIWAADYLMKLGRIKRVLVICPLSIMDSAWRADLFKFAMHRHVDIAYGNKFKRSRIIRSEAEFVIINYDGVEIVQEEIANGGFDLIVIDEAN
;
A
#
# COMPACT_ATOMS: atom_id res chain seq x y z
N LEU A 1 0.85 -17.92 16.42
CA LEU A 1 0.43 -17.70 15.05
C LEU A 1 1.33 -18.50 14.11
N GLU A 2 0.75 -19.20 13.19
CA GLU A 2 1.43 -19.99 12.15
C GLU A 2 0.87 -19.61 10.78
N ILE A 3 1.72 -19.55 9.76
CA ILE A 3 1.30 -19.31 8.37
C ILE A 3 1.49 -20.61 7.60
N VAL A 4 0.41 -21.10 7.00
CA VAL A 4 0.42 -22.36 6.22
C VAL A 4 0.26 -22.01 4.74
N ASP A 5 1.19 -22.51 3.91
CA ASP A 5 1.21 -22.39 2.44
C ASP A 5 1.03 -20.94 1.91
N ASN A 6 1.42 -19.94 2.69
CA ASN A 6 1.17 -18.51 2.40
C ASN A 6 -0.31 -18.18 2.12
N LYS A 7 -1.24 -18.97 2.60
CA LYS A 7 -2.70 -18.81 2.33
C LYS A 7 -3.55 -18.83 3.57
N VAL A 8 -3.10 -19.46 4.64
CA VAL A 8 -3.89 -19.68 5.85
C VAL A 8 -3.12 -19.24 7.06
N LEU A 9 -3.80 -18.49 7.94
CA LEU A 9 -3.32 -18.20 9.29
C LEU A 9 -3.94 -19.20 10.26
N VAL A 10 -3.11 -19.85 11.06
CA VAL A 10 -3.54 -20.64 12.20
C VAL A 10 -3.24 -19.84 13.47
N LEU A 11 -4.32 -19.45 14.15
CA LEU A 11 -4.28 -18.66 15.37
C LEU A 11 -4.48 -19.56 16.57
N ASN A 12 -3.74 -19.30 17.66
CA ASN A 12 -3.99 -19.91 18.97
C ASN A 12 -4.68 -18.84 19.84
N LEU A 13 -5.94 -19.06 20.19
CA LEU A 13 -6.81 -18.08 20.85
C LEU A 13 -7.44 -18.72 22.08
N ARG A 14 -7.56 -17.93 23.16
CA ARG A 14 -8.29 -18.38 24.38
C ARG A 14 -9.78 -18.63 24.11
N ASP A 15 -10.34 -17.87 23.19
CA ASP A 15 -11.73 -17.98 22.74
C ASP A 15 -11.80 -18.05 21.20
N PRO A 16 -11.84 -19.25 20.61
CA PRO A 16 -12.01 -19.45 19.19
C PRO A 16 -13.29 -18.84 18.61
N ASN A 17 -14.38 -18.81 19.38
CA ASN A 17 -15.69 -18.30 18.94
C ASN A 17 -15.62 -16.82 18.56
N LYS A 18 -14.71 -16.06 19.18
CA LYS A 18 -14.46 -14.67 18.82
C LYS A 18 -14.16 -14.45 17.34
N VAL A 19 -13.54 -15.43 16.70
CA VAL A 19 -13.18 -15.38 15.28
C VAL A 19 -14.20 -16.13 14.43
N THR A 20 -14.60 -17.33 14.83
CA THR A 20 -15.51 -18.18 14.03
C THR A 20 -16.89 -17.60 13.87
N SER A 21 -17.36 -16.79 14.82
CA SER A 21 -18.64 -16.10 14.73
C SER A 21 -18.65 -14.92 13.76
N VAL A 22 -17.47 -14.37 13.41
CA VAL A 22 -17.35 -13.14 12.61
C VAL A 22 -16.79 -13.43 11.21
N ILE A 23 -15.90 -14.42 11.08
CA ILE A 23 -15.28 -14.79 9.79
C ILE A 23 -15.92 -16.08 9.28
N PRO A 24 -16.84 -16.03 8.31
CA PRO A 24 -17.65 -17.19 7.89
C PRO A 24 -16.86 -18.39 7.36
N LYS A 25 -15.68 -18.12 6.78
CA LYS A 25 -14.80 -19.19 6.21
C LYS A 25 -13.73 -19.66 7.18
N SER A 26 -13.76 -19.21 8.45
CA SER A 26 -12.86 -19.73 9.45
C SER A 26 -13.23 -21.15 9.88
N ARG A 27 -12.25 -21.92 10.35
CA ARG A 27 -12.43 -23.28 10.83
C ARG A 27 -11.84 -23.43 12.22
N ASP A 28 -12.65 -23.94 13.15
CA ASP A 28 -12.13 -24.41 14.43
C ASP A 28 -11.39 -25.72 14.22
N LEU A 29 -10.13 -25.77 14.64
CA LEU A 29 -9.27 -26.95 14.53
C LEU A 29 -9.20 -27.74 15.86
N GLY A 30 -9.94 -27.28 16.87
CA GLY A 30 -9.83 -27.82 18.24
C GLY A 30 -8.58 -27.30 18.97
N GLY A 31 -8.53 -27.52 20.28
CA GLY A 31 -7.36 -27.13 21.10
C GLY A 31 -7.04 -25.64 21.07
N ASN A 32 -8.07 -24.79 21.03
CA ASN A 32 -7.94 -23.32 20.93
C ASN A 32 -7.32 -22.81 19.61
N ARG A 33 -7.31 -23.60 18.57
CA ARG A 33 -6.72 -23.26 17.26
C ARG A 33 -7.82 -22.97 16.24
N VAL A 34 -7.66 -21.84 15.53
CA VAL A 34 -8.57 -21.41 14.47
C VAL A 34 -7.79 -21.15 13.19
N ALA A 35 -8.23 -21.75 12.09
CA ALA A 35 -7.71 -21.44 10.76
C ALA A 35 -8.58 -20.39 10.07
N VAL A 36 -7.93 -19.37 9.51
CA VAL A 36 -8.57 -18.33 8.69
C VAL A 36 -7.80 -18.13 7.41
N ASN A 37 -8.48 -17.72 6.33
CA ASN A 37 -7.79 -17.31 5.12
C ASN A 37 -6.85 -16.12 5.42
N TRP A 38 -5.64 -16.13 4.85
CA TRP A 38 -4.70 -15.02 5.01
C TRP A 38 -4.92 -13.99 3.89
N GLY A 39 -5.99 -13.21 4.01
CA GLY A 39 -6.34 -12.10 3.14
C GLY A 39 -6.27 -10.76 3.87
N LEU A 40 -6.33 -9.66 3.10
CA LEU A 40 -6.35 -8.30 3.70
C LEU A 40 -7.61 -8.05 4.52
N ASP A 41 -8.76 -8.56 4.07
CA ASP A 41 -10.02 -8.38 4.77
C ASP A 41 -10.01 -9.13 6.10
N GLU A 42 -9.57 -10.39 6.09
CA GLU A 42 -9.44 -11.19 7.31
C GLU A 42 -8.41 -10.57 8.27
N ALA A 43 -7.26 -10.12 7.76
CA ALA A 43 -6.27 -9.43 8.57
C ALA A 43 -6.86 -8.15 9.23
N GLN A 44 -7.69 -7.39 8.50
CA GLN A 44 -8.36 -6.22 9.03
C GLN A 44 -9.42 -6.58 10.08
N VAL A 45 -10.21 -7.64 9.84
CA VAL A 45 -11.20 -8.13 10.83
C VAL A 45 -10.49 -8.62 12.09
N LEU A 46 -9.43 -9.40 11.96
CA LEU A 46 -8.64 -9.87 13.11
C LEU A 46 -8.06 -8.71 13.93
N LYS A 47 -7.59 -7.66 13.26
CA LYS A 47 -7.12 -6.45 13.90
C LYS A 47 -8.26 -5.72 14.65
N ASN A 48 -9.44 -5.61 14.04
CA ASN A 48 -10.63 -5.01 14.69
C ASN A 48 -11.08 -5.83 15.92
N LEU A 49 -10.88 -7.15 15.89
CA LEU A 49 -11.07 -8.03 17.04
C LEU A 49 -9.96 -7.93 18.09
N GLN A 50 -9.02 -6.98 17.92
CA GLN A 50 -7.87 -6.75 18.81
C GLN A 50 -6.90 -7.94 18.89
N ILE A 51 -6.84 -8.79 17.87
CA ILE A 51 -5.84 -9.83 17.75
C ILE A 51 -4.55 -9.19 17.26
N LYS A 52 -3.51 -9.26 18.08
CA LYS A 52 -2.24 -8.56 17.83
C LYS A 52 -1.34 -9.36 16.88
N ASN A 53 -0.39 -8.65 16.27
CA ASN A 53 0.70 -9.20 15.46
C ASN A 53 0.22 -10.00 14.23
N ILE A 54 -0.90 -9.59 13.63
CA ILE A 54 -1.37 -10.16 12.37
C ILE A 54 -0.56 -9.56 11.22
N PRO A 55 0.24 -10.35 10.50
CA PRO A 55 1.00 -9.84 9.36
C PRO A 55 0.09 -9.61 8.16
N SER A 56 0.43 -8.60 7.34
CA SER A 56 -0.22 -8.43 6.05
C SER A 56 0.14 -9.56 5.10
N PRO A 57 -0.81 -10.02 4.27
CA PRO A 57 -0.54 -11.05 3.26
C PRO A 57 0.54 -10.66 2.24
N ILE A 58 0.86 -9.39 2.08
CA ILE A 58 2.00 -8.94 1.26
C ILE A 58 3.31 -9.66 1.61
N MET A 59 3.48 -10.03 2.89
CA MET A 59 4.69 -10.69 3.39
C MET A 59 4.95 -12.05 2.75
N GLY A 60 3.92 -12.80 2.38
CA GLY A 60 4.05 -14.14 1.82
C GLY A 60 3.45 -14.30 0.42
N GLN A 61 2.56 -13.39 0.00
CA GLN A 61 1.81 -13.52 -1.26
C GLN A 61 2.28 -12.58 -2.37
N TYR A 62 3.28 -11.75 -2.10
CA TYR A 62 3.78 -10.76 -3.04
C TYR A 62 5.22 -11.07 -3.47
N ASN A 63 5.46 -11.04 -4.75
CA ASN A 63 6.75 -11.42 -5.34
C ASN A 63 7.81 -10.32 -5.32
N TRP A 64 7.49 -9.13 -4.80
CA TRP A 64 8.38 -7.98 -4.70
C TRP A 64 9.10 -7.69 -6.02
N PRO A 65 8.37 -7.15 -7.02
CA PRO A 65 8.93 -6.90 -8.34
C PRO A 65 10.00 -5.82 -8.30
N GLY A 66 10.75 -5.72 -9.40
CA GLY A 66 11.76 -4.69 -9.60
C GLY A 66 13.18 -5.22 -9.61
N LEU A 67 14.13 -4.29 -9.81
CA LEU A 67 15.56 -4.58 -9.94
C LEU A 67 16.19 -5.03 -8.63
N HIS A 68 15.66 -4.56 -7.50
CA HIS A 68 16.20 -4.85 -6.17
C HIS A 68 15.14 -5.51 -5.31
N LYS A 69 15.55 -6.46 -4.49
CA LYS A 69 14.67 -7.04 -3.47
C LYS A 69 14.62 -6.14 -2.24
N PRO A 70 13.46 -6.04 -1.56
CA PRO A 70 13.34 -5.23 -0.36
C PRO A 70 14.16 -5.79 0.80
N PHE A 71 14.71 -4.90 1.59
CA PHE A 71 15.21 -5.23 2.92
C PHE A 71 14.05 -5.56 3.86
N ASP A 72 14.32 -6.27 4.95
CA ASP A 72 13.25 -6.71 5.87
C ASP A 72 12.48 -5.53 6.50
N HIS A 73 13.15 -4.44 6.86
CA HIS A 73 12.47 -3.23 7.34
C HIS A 73 11.54 -2.60 6.29
N GLN A 74 11.87 -2.69 5.00
CA GLN A 74 11.02 -2.21 3.91
C GLN A 74 9.78 -3.10 3.74
N LYS A 75 9.92 -4.42 3.86
CA LYS A 75 8.80 -5.36 3.87
C LYS A 75 7.86 -5.07 5.04
N VAL A 76 8.41 -4.83 6.25
CA VAL A 76 7.63 -4.46 7.42
C VAL A 76 6.88 -3.16 7.20
N THR A 77 7.54 -2.14 6.65
CA THR A 77 6.91 -0.86 6.32
C THR A 77 5.78 -1.03 5.29
N SER A 78 6.02 -1.78 4.21
CA SER A 78 4.99 -2.07 3.20
C SER A 78 3.80 -2.84 3.81
N SER A 79 4.09 -3.83 4.67
CA SER A 79 3.07 -4.57 5.41
C SER A 79 2.19 -3.65 6.25
N PHE A 80 2.80 -2.75 7.01
CA PHE A 80 2.10 -1.75 7.81
C PHE A 80 1.21 -0.86 6.93
N LEU A 81 1.71 -0.34 5.82
CA LEU A 81 0.98 0.54 4.92
C LEU A 81 -0.24 -0.14 4.29
N THR A 82 -0.17 -1.43 3.96
CA THR A 82 -1.30 -2.17 3.39
C THR A 82 -2.43 -2.45 4.39
N LEU A 83 -2.15 -2.41 5.69
CA LEU A 83 -3.13 -2.66 6.76
C LEU A 83 -3.75 -1.38 7.34
N HIS A 84 -3.29 -0.20 6.91
CA HIS A 84 -3.74 1.07 7.47
C HIS A 84 -4.24 2.01 6.37
N ARG A 85 -5.50 2.44 6.47
CA ARG A 85 -6.10 3.40 5.51
C ARG A 85 -5.46 4.78 5.58
N ARG A 86 -4.93 5.15 6.74
CA ARG A 86 -4.19 6.39 6.98
C ARG A 86 -2.98 6.05 7.83
N ALA A 87 -1.80 6.45 7.41
CA ALA A 87 -0.56 6.11 8.09
C ALA A 87 0.50 7.20 7.89
N PHE A 88 1.33 7.36 8.90
CA PHE A 88 2.58 8.12 8.81
C PHE A 88 3.74 7.13 8.75
N CYS A 89 4.65 7.33 7.80
CA CYS A 89 5.88 6.58 7.67
C CYS A 89 7.03 7.44 8.18
N LEU A 90 7.37 7.29 9.47
CA LEU A 90 8.37 8.08 10.17
C LEU A 90 9.76 7.42 10.19
N ASN A 91 10.04 6.56 9.24
CA ASN A 91 11.35 5.93 9.10
C ASN A 91 12.42 6.99 8.81
N GLU A 92 13.65 6.72 9.21
CA GLU A 92 14.79 7.62 8.97
C GLU A 92 15.02 7.88 7.47
N GLN A 93 15.71 8.98 7.18
CA GLN A 93 16.08 9.31 5.80
C GLN A 93 17.02 8.22 5.23
N GLY A 94 16.91 7.94 3.94
CA GLY A 94 17.73 6.91 3.29
C GLY A 94 17.31 5.45 3.51
N THR A 95 16.26 5.17 4.29
CA THR A 95 15.78 3.79 4.53
C THR A 95 14.95 3.20 3.38
N GLY A 96 14.77 3.93 2.27
CA GLY A 96 13.99 3.47 1.12
C GLY A 96 12.49 3.49 1.34
N LYS A 97 11.97 4.51 2.03
CA LYS A 97 10.52 4.73 2.23
C LYS A 97 9.75 4.70 0.91
N THR A 98 10.26 5.41 -0.11
CA THR A 98 9.66 5.48 -1.44
C THR A 98 9.40 4.09 -2.03
N GLY A 99 10.40 3.20 -2.01
CA GLY A 99 10.25 1.82 -2.46
C GLY A 99 9.20 1.04 -1.66
N SER A 100 9.17 1.23 -0.34
CA SER A 100 8.16 0.58 0.52
C SER A 100 6.74 1.01 0.18
N VAL A 101 6.53 2.30 -0.12
CA VAL A 101 5.23 2.83 -0.55
C VAL A 101 4.84 2.30 -1.93
N ILE A 102 5.79 2.28 -2.88
CA ILE A 102 5.56 1.78 -4.23
C ILE A 102 5.13 0.30 -4.19
N TRP A 103 5.83 -0.56 -3.45
CA TRP A 103 5.45 -1.96 -3.31
C TRP A 103 4.10 -2.16 -2.62
N ALA A 104 3.80 -1.38 -1.58
CA ALA A 104 2.50 -1.44 -0.94
C ALA A 104 1.37 -1.06 -1.91
N ALA A 105 1.55 0.02 -2.67
CA ALA A 105 0.59 0.48 -3.67
C ALA A 105 0.43 -0.55 -4.81
N ASP A 106 1.54 -1.08 -5.37
CA ASP A 106 1.49 -2.11 -6.41
C ASP A 106 0.77 -3.37 -5.94
N TYR A 107 1.01 -3.81 -4.70
CA TYR A 107 0.29 -4.93 -4.12
C TYR A 107 -1.22 -4.67 -4.00
N LEU A 108 -1.62 -3.49 -3.51
CA LEU A 108 -3.03 -3.11 -3.43
C LEU A 108 -3.68 -3.01 -4.82
N MET A 109 -2.95 -2.54 -5.83
CA MET A 109 -3.40 -2.52 -7.22
C MET A 109 -3.60 -3.93 -7.78
N LYS A 110 -2.67 -4.86 -7.53
CA LYS A 110 -2.79 -6.27 -7.92
C LYS A 110 -4.02 -6.95 -7.32
N LEU A 111 -4.40 -6.57 -6.11
CA LEU A 111 -5.61 -7.03 -5.45
C LEU A 111 -6.89 -6.30 -5.89
N GLY A 112 -6.77 -5.31 -6.80
CA GLY A 112 -7.90 -4.50 -7.23
C GLY A 112 -8.47 -3.58 -6.15
N ARG A 113 -7.70 -3.30 -5.09
CA ARG A 113 -8.14 -2.45 -3.98
C ARG A 113 -8.02 -0.96 -4.28
N ILE A 114 -7.04 -0.60 -5.10
CA ILE A 114 -6.83 0.75 -5.61
C ILE A 114 -6.50 0.66 -7.10
N LYS A 115 -6.73 1.74 -7.83
CA LYS A 115 -6.42 1.86 -9.26
C LYS A 115 -5.43 2.99 -9.54
N ARG A 116 -5.56 4.10 -8.81
CA ARG A 116 -4.78 5.31 -9.05
C ARG A 116 -4.18 5.89 -7.78
N VAL A 117 -2.93 6.33 -7.89
CA VAL A 117 -2.15 6.93 -6.81
C VAL A 117 -1.75 8.35 -7.21
N LEU A 118 -2.02 9.32 -6.34
CA LEU A 118 -1.45 10.67 -6.42
C LEU A 118 -0.28 10.77 -5.45
N VAL A 119 0.88 11.15 -5.97
CA VAL A 119 2.07 11.46 -5.17
C VAL A 119 2.29 12.96 -5.15
N ILE A 120 2.27 13.56 -3.97
CA ILE A 120 2.55 14.97 -3.73
C ILE A 120 3.91 15.06 -3.06
N CYS A 121 4.87 15.72 -3.70
CA CYS A 121 6.24 15.80 -3.20
C CYS A 121 6.93 17.11 -3.65
N PRO A 122 8.08 17.47 -3.10
CA PRO A 122 8.88 18.58 -3.61
C PRO A 122 9.26 18.43 -5.08
N LEU A 123 9.32 19.54 -5.80
CA LEU A 123 9.62 19.59 -7.23
C LEU A 123 10.93 18.85 -7.58
N SER A 124 11.94 18.97 -6.75
CA SER A 124 13.28 18.42 -6.96
C SER A 124 13.33 16.88 -7.01
N ILE A 125 12.37 16.21 -6.35
CA ILE A 125 12.37 14.74 -6.24
C ILE A 125 11.31 14.05 -7.11
N MET A 126 10.49 14.80 -7.84
CA MET A 126 9.43 14.22 -8.68
C MET A 126 9.98 13.23 -9.71
N ASP A 127 11.04 13.62 -10.39
CA ASP A 127 11.67 12.81 -11.44
C ASP A 127 12.84 11.97 -10.91
N SER A 128 13.73 12.61 -10.17
CA SER A 128 14.98 12.01 -9.71
C SER A 128 14.82 10.91 -8.66
N ALA A 129 13.73 10.97 -7.87
CA ALA A 129 13.40 9.95 -6.88
C ALA A 129 12.14 9.17 -7.26
N TRP A 130 10.98 9.80 -7.25
CA TRP A 130 9.71 9.08 -7.40
C TRP A 130 9.58 8.37 -8.75
N ARG A 131 9.74 9.06 -9.89
CA ARG A 131 9.64 8.40 -11.19
C ARG A 131 10.77 7.37 -11.39
N ALA A 132 11.99 7.72 -11.00
CA ALA A 132 13.12 6.81 -11.11
C ALA A 132 12.94 5.54 -10.25
N ASP A 133 12.41 5.68 -9.03
CA ASP A 133 12.17 4.54 -8.15
C ASP A 133 10.96 3.70 -8.60
N LEU A 134 9.93 4.30 -9.20
CA LEU A 134 8.85 3.54 -9.86
C LEU A 134 9.40 2.64 -10.97
N PHE A 135 10.32 3.11 -11.80
CA PHE A 135 10.99 2.26 -12.79
C PHE A 135 11.87 1.17 -12.17
N LYS A 136 12.43 1.39 -10.99
CA LYS A 136 13.23 0.37 -10.30
C LYS A 136 12.38 -0.71 -9.63
N PHE A 137 11.24 -0.33 -9.03
CA PHE A 137 10.48 -1.20 -8.13
C PHE A 137 9.16 -1.69 -8.72
N ALA A 138 8.57 -0.96 -9.66
CA ALA A 138 7.30 -1.30 -10.31
C ALA A 138 7.26 -0.82 -11.77
N MET A 139 8.25 -1.19 -12.57
CA MET A 139 8.43 -0.75 -13.97
C MET A 139 7.24 -1.05 -14.89
N HIS A 140 6.37 -1.94 -14.49
CA HIS A 140 5.16 -2.30 -15.22
C HIS A 140 4.00 -1.31 -14.98
N ARG A 141 4.15 -0.34 -14.07
CA ARG A 141 3.15 0.68 -13.78
C ARG A 141 3.35 1.91 -14.64
N HIS A 142 2.21 2.44 -15.11
CA HIS A 142 2.21 3.68 -15.86
C HIS A 142 2.32 4.89 -14.91
N VAL A 143 3.34 5.72 -15.09
CA VAL A 143 3.61 6.91 -14.28
C VAL A 143 3.74 8.15 -15.15
N ASP A 144 3.08 9.23 -14.74
CA ASP A 144 3.18 10.55 -15.34
C ASP A 144 3.45 11.65 -14.31
N ILE A 145 4.16 12.69 -14.74
CA ILE A 145 4.49 13.86 -13.92
C ILE A 145 3.60 15.05 -14.33
N ALA A 146 2.73 15.50 -13.43
CA ALA A 146 1.86 16.65 -13.62
C ALA A 146 2.63 17.96 -13.36
N TYR A 147 3.41 18.40 -14.36
CA TYR A 147 4.24 19.59 -14.31
C TYR A 147 3.98 20.55 -15.48
N GLY A 148 4.25 21.85 -15.26
CA GLY A 148 4.05 22.90 -16.25
C GLY A 148 2.83 23.78 -15.94
N ASN A 149 2.20 24.32 -16.98
CA ASN A 149 1.01 25.18 -16.84
C ASN A 149 -0.26 24.36 -16.47
N LYS A 150 -1.32 25.08 -16.08
CA LYS A 150 -2.59 24.45 -15.65
C LYS A 150 -3.10 23.44 -16.68
N PHE A 151 -3.10 23.76 -17.96
CA PHE A 151 -3.60 22.87 -19.02
C PHE A 151 -2.84 21.54 -19.09
N LYS A 152 -1.51 21.58 -19.03
CA LYS A 152 -0.67 20.37 -19.03
C LYS A 152 -0.93 19.52 -17.78
N ARG A 153 -0.98 20.15 -16.60
CA ARG A 153 -1.26 19.47 -15.33
C ARG A 153 -2.63 18.79 -15.35
N SER A 154 -3.68 19.53 -15.75
CA SER A 154 -5.04 19.01 -15.84
C SER A 154 -5.14 17.82 -16.80
N ARG A 155 -4.43 17.85 -17.93
CA ARG A 155 -4.38 16.74 -18.87
C ARG A 155 -3.78 15.48 -18.24
N ILE A 156 -2.68 15.63 -17.49
CA ILE A 156 -2.05 14.48 -16.80
C ILE A 156 -2.94 13.95 -15.65
N ILE A 157 -3.56 14.84 -14.87
CA ILE A 157 -4.50 14.40 -13.81
C ILE A 157 -5.66 13.58 -14.38
N ARG A 158 -6.12 13.90 -15.59
CA ARG A 158 -7.22 13.19 -16.28
C ARG A 158 -6.75 12.00 -17.14
N SER A 159 -5.44 11.73 -17.20
CA SER A 159 -4.90 10.61 -17.97
C SER A 159 -5.19 9.26 -17.30
N GLU A 160 -4.88 8.19 -18.02
CA GLU A 160 -4.96 6.81 -17.51
C GLU A 160 -3.74 6.39 -16.68
N ALA A 161 -2.86 7.34 -16.29
CA ALA A 161 -1.71 7.03 -15.48
C ALA A 161 -2.11 6.47 -14.11
N GLU A 162 -1.51 5.36 -13.75
CA GLU A 162 -1.74 4.69 -12.48
C GLU A 162 -1.09 5.47 -11.31
N PHE A 163 0.09 6.04 -11.56
CA PHE A 163 0.77 6.96 -10.65
C PHE A 163 0.87 8.33 -11.30
N VAL A 164 0.37 9.35 -10.61
CA VAL A 164 0.54 10.75 -10.99
C VAL A 164 1.34 11.45 -9.91
N ILE A 165 2.45 12.08 -10.31
CA ILE A 165 3.34 12.80 -9.40
C ILE A 165 3.15 14.30 -9.62
N ILE A 166 2.94 15.06 -8.56
CA ILE A 166 2.73 16.51 -8.60
C ILE A 166 3.50 17.19 -7.46
N ASN A 167 3.98 18.42 -7.71
CA ASN A 167 4.57 19.23 -6.64
C ASN A 167 3.51 19.99 -5.84
N TYR A 168 3.85 20.43 -4.62
CA TYR A 168 2.94 21.12 -3.71
C TYR A 168 2.22 22.30 -4.36
N ASP A 169 2.96 23.25 -4.96
CA ASP A 169 2.38 24.42 -5.63
C ASP A 169 1.42 24.01 -6.77
N GLY A 170 1.70 22.88 -7.39
CA GLY A 170 0.87 22.34 -8.46
C GLY A 170 -0.51 21.87 -8.00
N VAL A 171 -0.62 21.46 -6.74
CA VAL A 171 -1.91 21.00 -6.19
C VAL A 171 -2.93 22.13 -6.16
N GLU A 172 -2.54 23.33 -5.74
CA GLU A 172 -3.44 24.49 -5.71
C GLU A 172 -3.96 24.84 -7.11
N ILE A 173 -3.11 24.71 -8.14
CA ILE A 173 -3.46 25.06 -9.52
C ILE A 173 -4.55 24.16 -10.08
N VAL A 174 -4.59 22.87 -9.67
CA VAL A 174 -5.47 21.83 -10.25
C VAL A 174 -6.25 21.06 -9.17
N GLN A 175 -6.58 21.71 -8.05
CA GLN A 175 -7.27 21.06 -6.93
C GLN A 175 -8.61 20.44 -7.30
N GLU A 176 -9.40 21.10 -8.18
CA GLU A 176 -10.68 20.59 -8.63
C GLU A 176 -10.51 19.33 -9.50
N GLU A 177 -9.52 19.35 -10.38
CA GLU A 177 -9.18 18.21 -11.22
C GLU A 177 -8.69 17.02 -10.37
N ILE A 178 -7.90 17.26 -9.31
CA ILE A 178 -7.47 16.23 -8.37
C ILE A 178 -8.67 15.63 -7.65
N ALA A 179 -9.57 16.46 -7.13
CA ALA A 179 -10.77 16.00 -6.42
C ALA A 179 -11.65 15.09 -7.27
N ASN A 180 -11.68 15.32 -8.59
CA ASN A 180 -12.43 14.54 -9.58
C ASN A 180 -11.56 13.50 -10.30
N GLY A 181 -10.27 13.39 -9.96
CA GLY A 181 -9.29 12.57 -10.68
C GLY A 181 -9.36 11.07 -10.40
N GLY A 182 -10.24 10.62 -9.49
CA GLY A 182 -10.40 9.20 -9.19
C GLY A 182 -9.18 8.57 -8.53
N PHE A 183 -8.44 9.31 -7.70
CA PHE A 183 -7.32 8.78 -6.93
C PHE A 183 -7.81 8.04 -5.69
N ASP A 184 -7.42 6.78 -5.56
CA ASP A 184 -7.78 5.92 -4.42
C ASP A 184 -6.77 6.03 -3.27
N LEU A 185 -5.53 6.42 -3.60
CA LEU A 185 -4.43 6.60 -2.63
C LEU A 185 -3.75 7.95 -2.88
N ILE A 186 -3.55 8.70 -1.81
CA ILE A 186 -2.75 9.93 -1.83
C ILE A 186 -1.52 9.70 -0.95
N VAL A 187 -0.35 9.94 -1.51
CA VAL A 187 0.94 9.90 -0.83
C VAL A 187 1.47 11.32 -0.74
N ILE A 188 1.83 11.74 0.46
CA ILE A 188 2.44 13.04 0.71
C ILE A 188 3.85 12.79 1.26
N ASP A 189 4.86 13.21 0.52
CA ASP A 189 6.27 12.99 0.85
C ASP A 189 6.96 14.31 1.18
N GLU A 190 7.83 14.30 2.21
CA GLU A 190 8.52 15.49 2.73
C GLU A 190 7.56 16.65 3.07
N ALA A 191 6.43 16.34 3.73
CA ALA A 191 5.53 17.36 4.27
C ALA A 191 6.20 18.03 5.48
N ASN A 192 6.65 19.26 5.31
CA ASN A 192 7.21 20.10 6.37
C ASN A 192 6.11 20.96 7.02
#